data_3689b7aa878e092dbd6078b7ff499bb9
#
_entry.id   3689b7aa878e092dbd6078b7ff499bb9
#
_cell.length_a   1.000
_cell.length_b   1.000
_cell.length_c   1.000
_cell.angle_alpha   90.00
_cell.angle_beta   90.00
_cell.angle_gamma   90.00
#
_symmetry.space_group_name_H-M   'P 1'
#
loop_
_entity.id
_entity.type
_entity.pdbx_description
1 polymer ?
#
loop_
_entity_poly.entity_id
_entity_poly.type
_entity_poly.pdbx_seq_one_letter_code
_entity_poly.pdbx_strand_id
1 'polypeptide(L)'
;LHPRVRRQRQMCIRDSYHRIVCMTDADVDGAHIRILMLTFFYRYMRPLIEKGYVYIAMPPLYKVTKAKKEYYVYDDNELEKLLQEIGRDPKPEIQRYKGLGEMSSEQLWQTTMNPETRTMMQVSVEDAMAADEIMSLLMGDKVEPRKEFIEENAKLVTDLDI
;
A
#
# COMPACT_ATOMS: atom_id res chain seq x y z
N LEU A 1 -24.63 25.79 -16.75
CA LEU A 1 -23.77 25.89 -15.55
C LEU A 1 -22.58 26.74 -15.88
N HIS A 2 -22.47 27.92 -15.23
CA HIS A 2 -21.51 28.96 -15.53
C HIS A 2 -20.07 28.46 -15.38
N PRO A 3 -19.15 28.72 -16.31
CA PRO A 3 -17.76 28.27 -16.24
C PRO A 3 -16.98 28.80 -15.02
N ARG A 4 -17.43 29.90 -14.40
CA ARG A 4 -16.86 30.45 -13.17
C ARG A 4 -17.09 29.56 -11.95
N VAL A 5 -18.22 28.90 -11.82
CA VAL A 5 -18.52 27.99 -10.69
C VAL A 5 -17.67 26.73 -10.73
N ARG A 6 -17.33 26.24 -11.95
CA ARG A 6 -16.44 25.10 -12.12
C ARG A 6 -15.00 25.41 -11.73
N ARG A 7 -14.51 26.62 -12.06
CA ARG A 7 -13.17 27.08 -11.64
C ARG A 7 -13.08 27.28 -10.12
N GLN A 8 -14.10 27.85 -9.49
CA GLN A 8 -14.14 28.01 -8.03
C GLN A 8 -14.19 26.66 -7.30
N ARG A 9 -14.98 25.68 -7.77
CA ARG A 9 -14.99 24.33 -7.21
C ARG A 9 -13.64 23.64 -7.37
N GLN A 10 -12.98 23.77 -8.50
CA GLN A 10 -11.65 23.20 -8.71
C GLN A 10 -10.59 23.89 -7.85
N MET A 11 -10.67 25.20 -7.64
CA MET A 11 -9.80 25.92 -6.71
C MET A 11 -10.01 25.44 -5.26
N CYS A 12 -11.24 25.38 -4.77
CA CYS A 12 -11.54 24.89 -3.42
C CYS A 12 -11.07 23.44 -3.19
N ILE A 13 -11.17 22.57 -4.20
CA ILE A 13 -10.67 21.19 -4.11
C ILE A 13 -9.13 21.18 -4.06
N ARG A 14 -8.46 21.98 -4.86
CA ARG A 14 -6.98 22.08 -4.88
C ARG A 14 -6.41 22.61 -3.57
N ASP A 15 -7.13 23.52 -2.89
CA ASP A 15 -6.68 24.13 -1.64
C ASP A 15 -7.05 23.28 -0.41
N SER A 16 -7.96 22.30 -0.57
CA SER A 16 -8.45 21.45 0.53
C SER A 16 -7.72 20.13 0.69
N TYR A 17 -7.02 19.65 -0.33
CA TYR A 17 -6.35 18.33 -0.32
C TYR A 17 -4.84 18.50 -0.55
N HIS A 18 -4.06 18.12 0.45
CA HIS A 18 -2.59 18.25 0.42
C HIS A 18 -1.86 16.94 0.22
N ARG A 19 -2.58 15.81 0.24
CA ARG A 19 -2.00 14.47 0.11
C ARG A 19 -2.90 13.57 -0.70
N ILE A 20 -2.28 12.75 -1.53
CA ILE A 20 -2.91 11.66 -2.26
C ILE A 20 -2.38 10.38 -1.62
N VAL A 21 -3.26 9.57 -1.07
CA VAL A 21 -2.88 8.34 -0.38
C VAL A 21 -3.44 7.15 -1.15
N CYS A 22 -2.55 6.34 -1.72
CA CYS A 22 -2.92 5.09 -2.36
C CYS A 22 -3.18 4.03 -1.27
N MET A 23 -4.39 3.52 -1.21
CA MET A 23 -4.78 2.45 -0.31
C MET A 23 -5.13 1.22 -1.12
N THR A 24 -4.34 0.17 -0.98
CA THR A 24 -4.52 -1.10 -1.68
C THR A 24 -4.48 -2.24 -0.69
N ASP A 25 -5.08 -3.37 -1.04
CA ASP A 25 -5.03 -4.58 -0.25
C ASP A 25 -3.58 -5.11 -0.10
N ALA A 26 -3.35 -5.94 0.89
CA ALA A 26 -2.02 -6.48 1.19
C ALA A 26 -1.69 -7.76 0.38
N ASP A 27 -2.51 -8.09 -0.61
CA ASP A 27 -2.33 -9.22 -1.51
C ASP A 27 -1.55 -8.86 -2.80
N VAL A 28 -1.37 -9.85 -3.68
CA VAL A 28 -0.66 -9.69 -4.96
C VAL A 28 -1.38 -8.73 -5.91
N ASP A 29 -2.70 -8.75 -5.92
CA ASP A 29 -3.52 -7.86 -6.77
C ASP A 29 -3.42 -6.42 -6.29
N GLY A 30 -3.46 -6.20 -4.98
CA GLY A 30 -3.24 -4.89 -4.38
C GLY A 30 -1.84 -4.33 -4.65
N ALA A 31 -0.82 -5.20 -4.64
CA ALA A 31 0.55 -4.81 -5.02
C ALA A 31 0.62 -4.38 -6.49
N HIS A 32 -0.02 -5.12 -7.39
CA HIS A 32 -0.10 -4.77 -8.81
C HIS A 32 -0.82 -3.43 -9.03
N ILE A 33 -1.98 -3.23 -8.39
CA ILE A 33 -2.72 -1.96 -8.46
C ILE A 33 -1.87 -0.79 -7.94
N ARG A 34 -1.10 -1.00 -6.88
CA ARG A 34 -0.18 0.00 -6.32
C ARG A 34 0.87 0.43 -7.34
N ILE A 35 1.56 -0.52 -7.97
CA ILE A 35 2.57 -0.24 -9.00
C ILE A 35 1.95 0.48 -10.19
N LEU A 36 0.75 0.07 -10.62
CA LEU A 36 0.02 0.72 -11.70
C LEU A 36 -0.31 2.18 -11.37
N MET A 37 -0.75 2.47 -10.14
CA MET A 37 -1.03 3.84 -9.68
C MET A 37 0.25 4.68 -9.62
N LEU A 38 1.37 4.14 -9.15
CA LEU A 38 2.65 4.85 -9.14
C LEU A 38 3.12 5.17 -10.56
N THR A 39 3.02 4.23 -11.48
CA THR A 39 3.30 4.42 -12.91
C THR A 39 2.44 5.53 -13.50
N PHE A 40 1.14 5.56 -13.18
CA PHE A 40 0.23 6.61 -13.61
C PHE A 40 0.68 7.98 -13.12
N PHE A 41 0.98 8.13 -11.83
CA PHE A 41 1.47 9.40 -11.27
C PHE A 41 2.82 9.80 -11.87
N TYR A 42 3.71 8.86 -12.09
CA TYR A 42 5.02 9.12 -12.69
C TYR A 42 4.90 9.66 -14.11
N ARG A 43 4.07 9.03 -14.95
CA ARG A 43 3.92 9.40 -16.36
C ARG A 43 3.12 10.68 -16.58
N TYR A 44 2.06 10.88 -15.79
CA TYR A 44 1.09 11.93 -16.07
C TYR A 44 1.04 13.05 -15.05
N MET A 45 1.52 12.81 -13.83
CA MET A 45 1.40 13.73 -12.71
C MET A 45 2.70 13.83 -11.88
N ARG A 46 3.83 13.67 -12.52
CA ARG A 46 5.17 13.68 -11.91
C ARG A 46 5.41 14.83 -10.91
N PRO A 47 4.96 16.09 -11.17
CA PRO A 47 5.11 17.17 -10.21
C PRO A 47 4.44 16.93 -8.85
N LEU A 48 3.46 16.03 -8.75
CA LEU A 48 2.84 15.66 -7.46
C LEU A 48 3.79 14.79 -6.62
N ILE A 49 4.55 13.92 -7.27
CA ILE A 49 5.57 13.09 -6.61
C ILE A 49 6.75 13.98 -6.17
N GLU A 50 7.26 14.82 -7.08
CA GLU A 50 8.38 15.73 -6.81
C GLU A 50 8.10 16.70 -5.65
N LYS A 51 6.83 17.10 -5.48
CA LYS A 51 6.39 17.94 -4.35
C LYS A 51 6.03 17.14 -3.09
N GLY A 52 6.16 15.81 -3.12
CA GLY A 52 5.91 14.95 -1.97
C GLY A 52 4.44 14.83 -1.57
N TYR A 53 3.52 14.90 -2.52
CA TYR A 53 2.07 14.80 -2.24
C TYR A 53 1.52 13.37 -2.35
N VAL A 54 2.29 12.42 -2.89
CA VAL A 54 1.85 11.04 -3.11
C VAL A 54 2.38 10.14 -2.00
N TYR A 55 1.47 9.37 -1.40
CA TYR A 55 1.75 8.46 -0.29
C TYR A 55 1.10 7.10 -0.54
N ILE A 56 1.65 6.08 0.10
CA ILE A 56 1.07 4.75 0.20
C ILE A 56 0.66 4.52 1.64
N ALA A 57 -0.59 4.12 1.86
CA ALA A 57 -1.05 3.69 3.17
C ALA A 57 -0.46 2.33 3.52
N MET A 58 -0.06 2.17 4.78
CA MET A 58 0.48 0.93 5.31
C MET A 58 -0.49 0.38 6.36
N PRO A 59 -1.50 -0.40 5.94
CA PRO A 59 -2.38 -1.09 6.89
C PRO A 59 -1.62 -2.21 7.60
N PRO A 60 -2.03 -2.61 8.83
CA PRO A 60 -1.42 -3.74 9.51
C PRO A 60 -1.72 -5.06 8.79
N LEU A 61 -0.78 -5.99 8.82
CA LEU A 61 -0.94 -7.34 8.28
C LEU A 61 -1.60 -8.29 9.29
N TYR A 62 -1.38 -8.06 10.58
CA TYR A 62 -1.88 -8.93 11.63
C TYR A 62 -2.58 -8.16 12.74
N LYS A 63 -3.64 -8.79 13.27
CA LYS A 63 -4.26 -8.44 14.53
C LYS A 63 -4.00 -9.58 15.52
N VAL A 64 -3.39 -9.26 16.63
CA VAL A 64 -3.12 -10.21 17.73
C VAL A 64 -3.99 -9.83 18.92
N THR A 65 -4.83 -10.75 19.38
CA THR A 65 -5.68 -10.55 20.55
C THR A 65 -5.20 -11.42 21.70
N LYS A 66 -4.88 -10.81 22.84
CA LYS A 66 -4.52 -11.52 24.07
C LYS A 66 -5.10 -10.81 25.29
N ALA A 67 -5.79 -11.56 26.16
CA ALA A 67 -6.39 -11.04 27.39
C ALA A 67 -7.24 -9.77 27.19
N LYS A 68 -8.06 -9.73 26.13
CA LYS A 68 -8.90 -8.58 25.70
C LYS A 68 -8.13 -7.35 25.24
N LYS A 69 -6.82 -7.45 25.05
CA LYS A 69 -6.01 -6.41 24.40
C LYS A 69 -5.78 -6.77 22.96
N GLU A 70 -5.89 -5.78 22.08
CA GLU A 70 -5.64 -5.91 20.65
C GLU A 70 -4.33 -5.21 20.31
N TYR A 71 -3.52 -5.88 19.48
CA TYR A 71 -2.26 -5.38 18.98
C TYR A 71 -2.30 -5.48 17.46
N TYR A 72 -1.83 -4.44 16.79
CA TYR A 72 -1.72 -4.39 15.33
C TYR A 72 -0.25 -4.46 14.94
N VAL A 73 0.07 -5.31 13.99
CA VAL A 73 1.44 -5.64 13.59
C VAL A 73 1.55 -5.54 12.07
N TYR A 74 2.64 -4.98 11.61
CA TYR A 74 2.80 -4.58 10.21
C TYR A 74 3.68 -5.54 9.40
N ASP A 75 4.51 -6.36 10.04
CA ASP A 75 5.33 -7.38 9.38
C ASP A 75 5.52 -8.64 10.24
N ASP A 76 6.08 -9.70 9.64
CA ASP A 76 6.30 -10.99 10.31
C ASP A 76 7.34 -10.89 11.45
N ASN A 77 8.35 -10.04 11.30
CA ASN A 77 9.37 -9.86 12.33
C ASN A 77 8.81 -9.17 13.58
N GLU A 78 7.94 -8.18 13.39
CA GLU A 78 7.21 -7.54 14.50
C GLU A 78 6.27 -8.54 15.18
N LEU A 79 5.62 -9.42 14.42
CA LEU A 79 4.77 -10.47 14.96
C LEU A 79 5.56 -11.39 15.89
N GLU A 80 6.72 -11.86 15.45
CA GLU A 80 7.57 -12.74 16.28
C GLU A 80 8.04 -12.04 17.55
N LYS A 81 8.48 -10.80 17.47
CA LYS A 81 8.89 -9.98 18.62
C LYS A 81 7.73 -9.81 19.61
N LEU A 82 6.56 -9.45 19.10
CA LEU A 82 5.36 -9.30 19.93
C LEU A 82 5.01 -10.61 20.65
N LEU A 83 5.05 -11.75 19.94
CA LEU A 83 4.76 -13.07 20.53
C LEU A 83 5.78 -13.47 21.61
N GLN A 84 7.03 -13.05 21.48
CA GLN A 84 8.05 -13.26 22.52
C GLN A 84 7.77 -12.39 23.77
N GLU A 85 7.34 -11.14 23.58
CA GLU A 85 7.03 -10.22 24.68
C GLU A 85 5.79 -10.63 25.46
N ILE A 86 4.69 -10.89 24.73
CA ILE A 86 3.41 -11.21 25.39
C ILE A 86 3.34 -12.65 25.89
N GLY A 87 4.28 -13.51 25.45
CA GLY A 87 4.29 -14.93 25.74
C GLY A 87 3.20 -15.70 24.99
N ARG A 88 3.32 -17.04 25.00
CA ARG A 88 2.38 -17.93 24.28
C ARG A 88 1.30 -18.53 25.16
N ASP A 89 1.30 -18.25 26.46
CA ASP A 89 0.30 -18.75 27.41
C ASP A 89 -0.39 -17.57 28.13
N PRO A 90 -1.74 -17.45 28.07
CA PRO A 90 -2.63 -18.19 27.16
C PRO A 90 -2.34 -17.89 25.67
N LYS A 91 -2.63 -18.86 24.79
CA LYS A 91 -2.38 -18.73 23.36
C LYS A 91 -3.08 -17.50 22.80
N PRO A 92 -2.33 -16.55 22.19
CA PRO A 92 -2.94 -15.40 21.54
C PRO A 92 -3.71 -15.82 20.29
N GLU A 93 -4.80 -15.15 20.01
CA GLU A 93 -5.53 -15.26 18.77
C GLU A 93 -4.85 -14.35 17.74
N ILE A 94 -4.45 -14.91 16.58
CA ILE A 94 -3.78 -14.19 15.51
C ILE A 94 -4.69 -14.22 14.28
N GLN A 95 -5.11 -13.06 13.84
CA GLN A 95 -5.85 -12.85 12.60
C GLN A 95 -4.93 -12.18 11.59
N ARG A 96 -4.76 -12.79 10.40
CA ARG A 96 -4.08 -12.17 9.26
C ARG A 96 -5.10 -11.47 8.38
N TYR A 97 -4.86 -10.22 8.07
CA TYR A 97 -5.66 -9.46 7.10
C TYR A 97 -5.13 -9.72 5.69
N LYS A 98 -6.00 -10.14 4.78
CA LYS A 98 -5.70 -10.29 3.36
C LYS A 98 -6.05 -9.01 2.58
N GLY A 99 -7.06 -8.28 3.04
CA GLY A 99 -7.50 -7.05 2.40
C GLY A 99 -8.15 -6.08 3.38
N LEU A 100 -8.29 -4.82 2.95
CA LEU A 100 -8.90 -3.74 3.75
C LEU A 100 -10.36 -4.02 4.06
N GLY A 101 -11.06 -4.79 3.22
CA GLY A 101 -12.46 -5.18 3.42
C GLY A 101 -12.70 -6.13 4.60
N GLU A 102 -11.66 -6.76 5.14
CA GLU A 102 -11.75 -7.61 6.33
C GLU A 102 -11.72 -6.80 7.63
N MET A 103 -11.37 -5.52 7.55
CA MET A 103 -11.33 -4.62 8.70
C MET A 103 -12.70 -3.96 8.90
N SER A 104 -13.11 -3.82 10.16
CA SER A 104 -14.24 -2.93 10.48
C SER A 104 -13.86 -1.47 10.22
N SER A 105 -14.86 -0.60 10.04
CA SER A 105 -14.62 0.84 9.82
C SER A 105 -13.80 1.48 10.96
N GLU A 106 -14.03 1.03 12.19
CA GLU A 106 -13.30 1.47 13.38
C GLU A 106 -11.82 1.04 13.33
N GLN A 107 -11.57 -0.23 13.00
CA GLN A 107 -10.20 -0.75 12.85
C GLN A 107 -9.46 -0.03 11.74
N LEU A 108 -10.09 0.15 10.58
CA LEU A 108 -9.49 0.87 9.46
C LEU A 108 -9.18 2.33 9.82
N TRP A 109 -10.08 2.98 10.56
CA TRP A 109 -9.84 4.33 11.06
C TRP A 109 -8.62 4.37 11.96
N GLN A 110 -8.60 3.55 13.02
CA GLN A 110 -7.54 3.57 14.05
C GLN A 110 -6.16 3.23 13.51
N THR A 111 -6.07 2.32 12.53
CA THR A 111 -4.78 1.81 12.05
C THR A 111 -4.27 2.53 10.79
N THR A 112 -5.16 3.01 9.93
CA THR A 112 -4.79 3.43 8.58
C THR A 112 -5.23 4.85 8.23
N MET A 113 -6.35 5.33 8.80
CA MET A 113 -6.93 6.62 8.41
C MET A 113 -6.62 7.74 9.40
N ASN A 114 -6.55 7.45 10.70
CA ASN A 114 -6.36 8.44 11.74
C ASN A 114 -4.99 9.13 11.59
N PRO A 115 -4.93 10.47 11.45
CA PRO A 115 -3.68 11.20 11.29
C PRO A 115 -2.66 11.02 12.41
N GLU A 116 -3.13 10.66 13.63
CA GLU A 116 -2.27 10.51 14.81
C GLU A 116 -1.57 9.15 14.88
N THR A 117 -2.20 8.11 14.31
CA THR A 117 -1.75 6.72 14.48
C THR A 117 -1.36 6.03 13.16
N ARG A 118 -1.80 6.57 12.02
CA ARG A 118 -1.55 5.95 10.72
C ARG A 118 -0.08 5.95 10.33
N THR A 119 0.34 4.87 9.71
CA THR A 119 1.63 4.76 9.05
C THR A 119 1.45 4.95 7.54
N MET A 120 2.25 5.84 6.96
CA MET A 120 2.26 6.11 5.52
C MET A 120 3.68 6.20 5.01
N MET A 121 3.92 5.66 3.83
CA MET A 121 5.18 5.80 3.10
C MET A 121 5.02 6.89 2.04
N GLN A 122 5.88 7.89 2.06
CA GLN A 122 5.95 8.89 1.01
C GLN A 122 6.64 8.30 -0.22
N VAL A 123 6.05 8.51 -1.39
CA VAL A 123 6.59 8.01 -2.66
C VAL A 123 7.68 8.96 -3.13
N SER A 124 8.88 8.44 -3.37
CA SER A 124 9.95 9.17 -4.03
C SER A 124 9.84 9.09 -5.57
N VAL A 125 10.62 9.91 -6.27
CA VAL A 125 10.70 9.84 -7.74
C VAL A 125 11.35 8.53 -8.17
N GLU A 126 12.32 8.04 -7.40
CA GLU A 126 13.04 6.79 -7.64
C GLU A 126 12.11 5.58 -7.53
N ASP A 127 11.24 5.54 -6.50
CA ASP A 127 10.23 4.47 -6.34
C ASP A 127 9.26 4.44 -7.52
N ALA A 128 8.80 5.61 -7.94
CA ALA A 128 7.85 5.73 -9.04
C ALA A 128 8.49 5.38 -10.40
N MET A 129 9.78 5.70 -10.57
CA MET A 129 10.56 5.32 -11.75
C MET A 129 10.75 3.80 -11.80
N ALA A 130 11.14 3.18 -10.70
CA ALA A 130 11.29 1.73 -10.60
C ALA A 130 9.95 1.01 -10.89
N ALA A 131 8.83 1.55 -10.40
CA ALA A 131 7.51 1.03 -10.71
C ALA A 131 7.18 1.12 -12.20
N ASP A 132 7.54 2.23 -12.87
CA ASP A 132 7.34 2.40 -14.31
C ASP A 132 8.20 1.44 -15.14
N GLU A 133 9.43 1.20 -14.75
CA GLU A 133 10.34 0.25 -15.39
C GLU A 133 9.79 -1.19 -15.29
N ILE A 134 9.40 -1.63 -14.10
CA ILE A 134 8.80 -2.95 -13.89
C ILE A 134 7.49 -3.09 -14.66
N MET A 135 6.63 -2.08 -14.66
CA MET A 135 5.37 -2.11 -15.42
C MET A 135 5.65 -2.22 -16.92
N SER A 136 6.63 -1.47 -17.43
CA SER A 136 7.01 -1.51 -18.85
C SER A 136 7.64 -2.85 -19.25
N LEU A 137 8.39 -3.45 -18.35
CA LEU A 137 9.02 -4.76 -18.55
C LEU A 137 7.97 -5.90 -18.58
N LEU A 138 7.10 -5.94 -17.57
CA LEU A 138 6.18 -7.07 -17.38
C LEU A 138 4.90 -6.94 -18.22
N MET A 139 4.43 -5.72 -18.48
CA MET A 139 3.17 -5.44 -19.18
C MET A 139 3.37 -4.80 -20.56
N GLY A 140 4.61 -4.55 -20.97
CA GLY A 140 4.94 -3.99 -22.29
C GLY A 140 4.76 -5.00 -23.43
N ASP A 141 4.83 -4.51 -24.67
CA ASP A 141 4.61 -5.31 -25.89
C ASP A 141 5.74 -6.30 -26.18
N LYS A 142 6.95 -6.09 -25.60
CA LYS A 142 8.11 -6.94 -25.83
C LYS A 142 8.08 -8.18 -24.95
N VAL A 143 8.13 -9.35 -25.58
CA VAL A 143 8.03 -10.65 -24.89
C VAL A 143 9.38 -11.08 -24.29
N GLU A 144 10.46 -10.93 -25.03
CA GLU A 144 11.80 -11.39 -24.65
C GLU A 144 12.25 -10.87 -23.29
N PRO A 145 12.26 -9.54 -23.01
CA PRO A 145 12.71 -9.03 -21.71
C PRO A 145 11.88 -9.55 -20.54
N ARG A 146 10.58 -9.74 -20.75
CA ARG A 146 9.69 -10.33 -19.74
C ARG A 146 10.03 -11.80 -19.46
N LYS A 147 10.31 -12.57 -20.51
CA LYS A 147 10.69 -13.97 -20.40
C LYS A 147 12.02 -14.12 -19.64
N GLU A 148 13.03 -13.34 -20.01
CA GLU A 148 14.31 -13.30 -19.32
C GLU A 148 14.14 -12.97 -17.83
N PHE A 149 13.37 -11.92 -17.51
CA PHE A 149 13.10 -11.54 -16.13
C PHE A 149 12.42 -12.67 -15.32
N ILE A 150 11.44 -13.37 -15.91
CA ILE A 150 10.75 -14.49 -15.27
C ILE A 150 11.72 -15.66 -15.04
N GLU A 151 12.54 -15.99 -16.03
CA GLU A 151 13.52 -17.10 -15.94
C GLU A 151 14.60 -16.81 -14.86
N GLU A 152 15.09 -15.58 -14.80
CA GLU A 152 16.08 -15.17 -13.80
C GLU A 152 15.52 -15.19 -12.37
N ASN A 153 14.26 -14.78 -12.20
CA ASN A 153 13.63 -14.64 -10.90
C ASN A 153 12.80 -15.84 -10.47
N ALA A 154 12.61 -16.84 -11.31
CA ALA A 154 11.80 -18.03 -11.03
C ALA A 154 12.21 -18.78 -9.76
N LYS A 155 13.49 -18.75 -9.40
CA LYS A 155 14.02 -19.38 -8.18
C LYS A 155 13.66 -18.65 -6.89
N LEU A 156 13.25 -17.41 -6.98
CA LEU A 156 12.86 -16.57 -5.83
C LEU A 156 11.39 -16.75 -5.44
N VAL A 157 10.61 -17.38 -6.30
CA VAL A 157 9.19 -17.63 -6.05
C VAL A 157 9.05 -18.83 -5.10
N THR A 158 8.62 -18.57 -3.88
CA THR A 158 8.41 -19.59 -2.85
C THR A 158 6.95 -20.05 -2.78
N ASP A 159 6.00 -19.24 -3.20
CA ASP A 159 4.58 -19.54 -3.25
C ASP A 159 4.04 -19.28 -4.66
N LEU A 160 3.55 -20.29 -5.31
CA LEU A 160 2.80 -20.19 -6.55
C LEU A 160 1.31 -20.26 -6.18
N ASP A 161 0.59 -19.22 -6.51
CA ASP A 161 -0.87 -19.20 -6.43
C ASP A 161 -1.42 -20.01 -7.62
N ILE A 162 -1.61 -21.33 -7.38
CA ILE A 162 -2.08 -22.30 -8.40
C ILE A 162 -3.50 -22.71 -8.04
#